data_6fd85f02ebbaac7b40880eb541fd32fd
#
_entry.id   6fd85f02ebbaac7b40880eb541fd32fd
#
_cell.length_a   1.000
_cell.length_b   1.000
_cell.length_c   1.000
_cell.angle_alpha   90.00
_cell.angle_beta   90.00
_cell.angle_gamma   90.00
#
_symmetry.space_group_name_H-M   'P 1'
#
loop_
_entity.id
_entity.type
_entity.pdbx_description
1 polymer ?
#
loop_
_entity_poly.entity_id
_entity_poly.type
_entity_poly.pdbx_seq_one_letter_code
_entity_poly.pdbx_strand_id
1 'polypeptide(L)'
;MKTFLLVDDNLAFAENVAEIVRDAGHEVVIATSGESALQAARDRRFDALVTDMRMPVMSGARVVHEIRRGDAELPAIVVTAYTGEDDLTAARNEGLLAVLPKPVPVPRLLELLELARRDALVALVEDDAALADNLCEALRDQGFSAVAARSISDAERFGDVKPFLALVDRRVPGGPDGEAMHLLSRRFPDLPQIVITAFAEGMGESGATVFAKPFDTGELLRTVERFYQQRSAP
;
A
#
# COMPACT_ATOMS: atom_id res chain seq x y z
N MET A 1 18.65 1.93 -11.39
CA MET A 1 17.70 1.93 -12.52
C MET A 1 16.57 0.98 -12.18
N LYS A 2 15.34 1.43 -12.16
CA LYS A 2 14.12 0.64 -11.89
C LYS A 2 13.31 0.52 -13.17
N THR A 3 12.37 -0.43 -13.21
CA THR A 3 11.47 -0.64 -14.35
C THR A 3 10.02 -0.50 -13.89
N PHE A 4 9.26 0.37 -14.53
CA PHE A 4 7.88 0.67 -14.17
C PHE A 4 6.89 0.27 -15.27
N LEU A 5 5.70 -0.16 -14.86
CA LEU A 5 4.56 -0.36 -15.75
C LEU A 5 3.63 0.85 -15.64
N LEU A 6 3.43 1.57 -16.73
CA LEU A 6 2.51 2.70 -16.82
C LEU A 6 1.30 2.30 -17.66
N VAL A 7 0.11 2.44 -17.08
CA VAL A 7 -1.15 1.99 -17.68
C VAL A 7 -2.12 3.17 -17.78
N ASP A 8 -2.42 3.58 -19.00
CA ASP A 8 -3.37 4.67 -19.29
C ASP A 8 -3.90 4.50 -20.72
N ASP A 9 -5.19 4.60 -20.93
CA ASP A 9 -5.79 4.47 -22.26
C ASP A 9 -5.53 5.72 -23.14
N ASN A 10 -5.13 6.83 -22.54
CA ASN A 10 -4.64 7.99 -23.23
C ASN A 10 -3.13 7.86 -23.51
N LEU A 11 -2.80 7.31 -24.70
CA LEU A 11 -1.41 7.08 -25.12
C LEU A 11 -0.54 8.35 -25.05
N ALA A 12 -1.06 9.52 -25.43
CA ALA A 12 -0.28 10.77 -25.43
C ALA A 12 0.08 11.19 -23.99
N PHE A 13 -0.83 10.99 -23.02
CA PHE A 13 -0.55 11.22 -21.61
C PHE A 13 0.50 10.20 -21.11
N ALA A 14 0.33 8.93 -21.43
CA ALA A 14 1.26 7.88 -21.03
C ALA A 14 2.67 8.11 -21.58
N GLU A 15 2.81 8.51 -22.85
CA GLU A 15 4.10 8.83 -23.46
C GLU A 15 4.79 10.00 -22.76
N ASN A 16 4.06 11.09 -22.47
CA ASN A 16 4.61 12.24 -21.76
C ASN A 16 5.12 11.88 -20.37
N VAL A 17 4.35 11.11 -19.60
CA VAL A 17 4.78 10.66 -18.26
C VAL A 17 5.97 9.71 -18.37
N ALA A 18 5.95 8.79 -19.35
CA ALA A 18 7.03 7.84 -19.54
C ALA A 18 8.34 8.52 -19.96
N GLU A 19 8.29 9.57 -20.79
CA GLU A 19 9.46 10.37 -21.15
C GLU A 19 10.11 10.99 -19.90
N ILE A 20 9.31 11.64 -19.06
CA ILE A 20 9.80 12.24 -17.81
C ILE A 20 10.46 11.19 -16.89
N VAL A 21 9.86 10.01 -16.76
CA VAL A 21 10.40 8.94 -15.91
C VAL A 21 11.67 8.35 -16.52
N ARG A 22 11.77 8.25 -17.84
CA ARG A 22 12.99 7.82 -18.53
C ARG A 22 14.12 8.84 -18.41
N ASP A 23 13.82 10.14 -18.48
CA ASP A 23 14.79 11.22 -18.27
C ASP A 23 15.34 11.20 -16.82
N ALA A 24 14.56 10.70 -15.86
CA ALA A 24 15.02 10.44 -14.48
C ALA A 24 15.87 9.16 -14.35
N GLY A 25 16.17 8.44 -15.44
CA GLY A 25 17.08 7.29 -15.45
C GLY A 25 16.43 5.93 -15.21
N HIS A 26 15.13 5.79 -15.47
CA HIS A 26 14.38 4.54 -15.30
C HIS A 26 13.87 3.96 -16.62
N GLU A 27 13.45 2.71 -16.61
CA GLU A 27 12.72 2.09 -17.71
C GLU A 27 11.21 2.20 -17.51
N VAL A 28 10.46 2.43 -18.59
CA VAL A 28 8.99 2.44 -18.56
C VAL A 28 8.44 1.60 -19.69
N VAL A 29 7.59 0.66 -19.35
CA VAL A 29 6.71 -0.06 -20.26
C VAL A 29 5.33 0.57 -20.21
N ILE A 30 4.79 0.94 -21.36
CA ILE A 30 3.45 1.51 -21.49
C ILE A 30 2.48 0.41 -21.90
N ALA A 31 1.34 0.36 -21.21
CA ALA A 31 0.17 -0.42 -21.57
C ALA A 31 -1.03 0.52 -21.73
N THR A 32 -1.78 0.37 -22.81
CA THR A 32 -2.94 1.23 -23.12
C THR A 32 -4.28 0.60 -22.73
N SER A 33 -4.24 -0.54 -22.05
CA SER A 33 -5.42 -1.23 -21.53
C SER A 33 -5.06 -2.13 -20.35
N GLY A 34 -6.07 -2.50 -19.55
CA GLY A 34 -5.88 -3.47 -18.47
C GLY A 34 -5.37 -4.81 -18.99
N GLU A 35 -5.84 -5.28 -20.13
CA GLU A 35 -5.41 -6.55 -20.71
C GLU A 35 -3.93 -6.54 -21.11
N SER A 36 -3.47 -5.47 -21.77
CA SER A 36 -2.06 -5.32 -22.11
C SER A 36 -1.17 -5.16 -20.87
N ALA A 37 -1.68 -4.52 -19.81
CA ALA A 37 -0.99 -4.43 -18.52
C ALA A 37 -0.82 -5.80 -17.86
N LEU A 38 -1.88 -6.62 -17.84
CA LEU A 38 -1.83 -7.98 -17.30
C LEU A 38 -0.85 -8.86 -18.09
N GLN A 39 -0.82 -8.73 -19.42
CA GLN A 39 0.13 -9.46 -20.23
C GLN A 39 1.57 -9.03 -19.92
N ALA A 40 1.86 -7.72 -19.88
CA ALA A 40 3.19 -7.20 -19.54
C ALA A 40 3.66 -7.69 -18.14
N ALA A 41 2.76 -7.72 -17.16
CA ALA A 41 3.07 -8.19 -15.81
C ALA A 41 3.34 -9.71 -15.72
N ARG A 42 2.84 -10.52 -16.66
CA ARG A 42 3.19 -11.94 -16.79
C ARG A 42 4.57 -12.17 -17.41
N ASP A 43 4.93 -11.30 -18.34
CA ASP A 43 6.16 -11.46 -19.15
C ASP A 43 7.41 -10.98 -18.41
N ARG A 44 7.26 -10.01 -17.50
CA ARG A 44 8.38 -9.46 -16.71
C ARG A 44 7.93 -8.87 -15.36
N ARG A 45 8.87 -8.77 -14.42
CA ARG A 45 8.66 -8.08 -13.15
C ARG A 45 8.86 -6.59 -13.29
N PHE A 46 8.11 -5.81 -12.51
CA PHE A 46 8.20 -4.36 -12.39
C PHE A 46 8.51 -3.95 -10.95
N ASP A 47 9.12 -2.79 -10.77
CA ASP A 47 9.41 -2.21 -9.46
C ASP A 47 8.22 -1.41 -8.92
N ALA A 48 7.38 -0.86 -9.79
CA ALA A 48 6.09 -0.29 -9.44
C ALA A 48 5.14 -0.25 -10.65
N LEU A 49 3.85 -0.19 -10.35
CA LEU A 49 2.75 0.05 -11.27
C LEU A 49 2.23 1.48 -11.09
N VAL A 50 2.06 2.21 -12.20
CA VAL A 50 1.30 3.46 -12.24
C VAL A 50 0.12 3.24 -13.17
N THR A 51 -1.11 3.43 -12.70
CA THR A 51 -2.31 3.17 -13.51
C THR A 51 -3.32 4.30 -13.41
N ASP A 52 -3.97 4.62 -14.54
CA ASP A 52 -5.19 5.43 -14.46
C ASP A 52 -6.29 4.65 -13.73
N MET A 53 -7.10 5.37 -12.95
CA MET A 53 -8.27 4.79 -12.26
C MET A 53 -9.34 4.38 -13.26
N ARG A 54 -9.61 5.22 -14.25
CA ARG A 54 -10.74 5.05 -15.19
C ARG A 54 -10.27 4.74 -16.59
N MET A 55 -10.31 3.49 -16.92
CA MET A 55 -10.06 3.00 -18.29
C MET A 55 -11.25 2.20 -18.80
N PRO A 56 -11.47 2.13 -20.10
CA PRO A 56 -12.48 1.26 -20.69
C PRO A 56 -12.27 -0.21 -20.28
N VAL A 57 -13.36 -0.94 -20.10
CA VAL A 57 -13.38 -2.38 -19.83
C VAL A 57 -12.87 -2.78 -18.43
N MET A 58 -11.70 -2.24 -18.01
CA MET A 58 -11.09 -2.60 -16.73
C MET A 58 -10.56 -1.35 -16.02
N SER A 59 -11.04 -1.08 -14.80
CA SER A 59 -10.54 0.02 -13.97
C SER A 59 -9.14 -0.24 -13.47
N GLY A 60 -8.40 0.83 -13.12
CA GLY A 60 -7.06 0.71 -12.54
C GLY A 60 -7.04 -0.08 -11.23
N ALA A 61 -8.03 0.06 -10.37
CA ALA A 61 -8.17 -0.76 -9.17
C ALA A 61 -8.23 -2.26 -9.51
N ARG A 62 -8.98 -2.63 -10.54
CA ARG A 62 -9.05 -4.01 -11.00
C ARG A 62 -7.74 -4.48 -11.62
N VAL A 63 -7.04 -3.64 -12.36
CA VAL A 63 -5.68 -3.95 -12.87
C VAL A 63 -4.73 -4.27 -11.71
N VAL A 64 -4.72 -3.43 -10.67
CA VAL A 64 -3.91 -3.68 -9.45
C VAL A 64 -4.27 -5.03 -8.83
N HIS A 65 -5.56 -5.28 -8.61
CA HIS A 65 -6.06 -6.52 -8.03
C HIS A 65 -5.60 -7.76 -8.83
N GLU A 66 -5.84 -7.77 -10.14
CA GLU A 66 -5.49 -8.92 -10.98
C GLU A 66 -3.98 -9.16 -11.10
N ILE A 67 -3.16 -8.10 -11.18
CA ILE A 67 -1.71 -8.24 -11.19
C ILE A 67 -1.21 -8.80 -9.86
N ARG A 68 -1.76 -8.35 -8.72
CA ARG A 68 -1.34 -8.81 -7.39
C ARG A 68 -1.68 -10.25 -7.09
N ARG A 69 -2.60 -10.88 -7.80
CA ARG A 69 -2.81 -12.32 -7.71
C ARG A 69 -1.59 -13.13 -8.17
N GLY A 70 -0.78 -12.57 -9.07
CA GLY A 70 0.49 -13.17 -9.52
C GLY A 70 1.73 -12.55 -8.90
N ASP A 71 1.64 -11.28 -8.51
CA ASP A 71 2.74 -10.49 -7.93
C ASP A 71 2.21 -9.59 -6.79
N ALA A 72 1.93 -10.19 -5.65
CA ALA A 72 1.35 -9.51 -4.47
C ALA A 72 2.28 -8.43 -3.88
N GLU A 73 3.54 -8.41 -4.26
CA GLU A 73 4.58 -7.52 -3.75
C GLU A 73 4.70 -6.20 -4.53
N LEU A 74 4.00 -6.09 -5.67
CA LEU A 74 4.13 -4.93 -6.55
C LEU A 74 3.48 -3.69 -5.93
N PRO A 75 4.25 -2.63 -5.63
CA PRO A 75 3.67 -1.36 -5.20
C PRO A 75 2.92 -0.71 -6.37
N ALA A 76 1.77 -0.12 -6.08
CA ALA A 76 0.93 0.51 -7.09
C ALA A 76 0.57 1.94 -6.72
N ILE A 77 0.65 2.82 -7.71
CA ILE A 77 0.21 4.22 -7.68
C ILE A 77 -0.97 4.35 -8.64
N VAL A 78 -2.06 4.88 -8.16
CA VAL A 78 -3.22 5.20 -8.99
C VAL A 78 -3.22 6.69 -9.31
N VAL A 79 -3.44 7.02 -10.57
CA VAL A 79 -3.58 8.39 -11.05
C VAL A 79 -5.02 8.61 -11.46
N THR A 80 -5.66 9.71 -11.04
CA THR A 80 -7.07 9.92 -11.35
C THR A 80 -7.44 11.39 -11.50
N ALA A 81 -8.28 11.70 -12.48
CA ALA A 81 -8.93 13.02 -12.60
C ALA A 81 -10.14 13.15 -11.68
N TYR A 82 -10.56 12.06 -11.04
CA TYR A 82 -11.79 11.97 -10.28
C TYR A 82 -11.53 11.58 -8.83
N THR A 83 -12.11 12.33 -7.90
CA THR A 83 -11.97 12.14 -6.45
C THR A 83 -13.24 11.55 -5.81
N GLY A 84 -14.06 10.82 -6.57
CA GLY A 84 -15.27 10.15 -6.06
C GLY A 84 -14.92 9.13 -4.97
N GLU A 85 -15.66 9.16 -3.85
CA GLU A 85 -15.32 8.38 -2.65
C GLU A 85 -15.33 6.86 -2.88
N ASP A 86 -16.23 6.34 -3.70
CA ASP A 86 -16.36 4.89 -3.90
C ASP A 86 -15.15 4.27 -4.62
N ASP A 87 -14.69 4.91 -5.72
CA ASP A 87 -13.54 4.45 -6.49
C ASP A 87 -12.24 4.54 -5.67
N LEU A 88 -12.10 5.60 -4.86
CA LEU A 88 -10.95 5.79 -3.98
C LEU A 88 -10.93 4.78 -2.83
N THR A 89 -12.09 4.44 -2.29
CA THR A 89 -12.22 3.45 -1.22
C THR A 89 -11.85 2.05 -1.73
N ALA A 90 -12.33 1.66 -2.91
CA ALA A 90 -11.94 0.40 -3.54
C ALA A 90 -10.42 0.33 -3.77
N ALA A 91 -9.84 1.41 -4.28
CA ALA A 91 -8.40 1.47 -4.51
C ALA A 91 -7.56 1.44 -3.22
N ARG A 92 -8.03 2.10 -2.15
CA ARG A 92 -7.36 2.08 -0.83
C ARG A 92 -7.33 0.68 -0.24
N ASN A 93 -8.37 -0.12 -0.42
CA ASN A 93 -8.45 -1.50 0.06
C ASN A 93 -7.46 -2.44 -0.65
N GLU A 94 -6.93 -2.03 -1.81
CA GLU A 94 -5.87 -2.75 -2.51
C GLU A 94 -4.46 -2.44 -1.95
N GLY A 95 -4.32 -1.60 -0.93
CA GLY A 95 -3.02 -1.30 -0.32
C GLY A 95 -2.09 -0.50 -1.25
N LEU A 96 -2.57 0.61 -1.78
CA LEU A 96 -1.79 1.44 -2.70
C LEU A 96 -0.66 2.18 -2.00
N LEU A 97 0.43 2.39 -2.75
CA LEU A 97 1.49 3.31 -2.35
C LEU A 97 0.99 4.77 -2.37
N ALA A 98 0.26 5.16 -3.41
CA ALA A 98 -0.35 6.49 -3.46
C ALA A 98 -1.55 6.55 -4.42
N VAL A 99 -2.35 7.61 -4.24
CA VAL A 99 -3.33 8.08 -5.23
C VAL A 99 -2.97 9.52 -5.58
N LEU A 100 -2.73 9.80 -6.85
CA LEU A 100 -2.35 11.12 -7.35
C LEU A 100 -3.45 11.71 -8.24
N PRO A 101 -3.71 13.03 -8.15
CA PRO A 101 -4.65 13.70 -9.04
C PRO A 101 -4.09 13.87 -10.45
N LYS A 102 -4.96 13.98 -11.46
CA LYS A 102 -4.63 14.55 -12.77
C LYS A 102 -4.97 16.06 -12.77
N PRO A 103 -4.09 16.98 -13.21
CA PRO A 103 -2.75 16.71 -13.78
C PRO A 103 -1.77 16.17 -12.72
N VAL A 104 -0.94 15.21 -13.13
CA VAL A 104 -0.02 14.52 -12.22
C VAL A 104 1.02 15.48 -11.67
N PRO A 105 1.20 15.57 -10.35
CA PRO A 105 2.31 16.32 -9.76
C PRO A 105 3.62 15.55 -9.98
N VAL A 106 4.28 15.84 -11.11
CA VAL A 106 5.48 15.11 -11.59
C VAL A 106 6.55 14.95 -10.52
N PRO A 107 6.95 16.00 -9.75
CA PRO A 107 7.95 15.82 -8.70
C PRO A 107 7.53 14.76 -7.67
N ARG A 108 6.25 14.75 -7.28
CA ARG A 108 5.73 13.76 -6.30
C ARG A 108 5.68 12.35 -6.88
N LEU A 109 5.32 12.21 -8.17
CA LEU A 109 5.36 10.91 -8.84
C LEU A 109 6.78 10.34 -8.86
N LEU A 110 7.77 11.13 -9.26
CA LEU A 110 9.17 10.69 -9.30
C LEU A 110 9.68 10.31 -7.91
N GLU A 111 9.38 11.11 -6.90
CA GLU A 111 9.74 10.80 -5.50
C GLU A 111 9.14 9.46 -5.06
N LEU A 112 7.86 9.22 -5.31
CA LEU A 112 7.18 7.97 -4.96
C LEU A 112 7.77 6.77 -5.72
N LEU A 113 8.11 6.92 -7.00
CA LEU A 113 8.74 5.87 -7.79
C LEU A 113 10.15 5.53 -7.28
N GLU A 114 10.92 6.55 -6.86
CA GLU A 114 12.23 6.34 -6.25
C GLU A 114 12.12 5.62 -4.91
N LEU A 115 11.17 6.01 -4.08
CA LEU A 115 10.93 5.42 -2.77
C LEU A 115 10.22 4.05 -2.83
N ALA A 116 9.52 3.74 -3.92
CA ALA A 116 8.73 2.53 -4.06
C ALA A 116 9.55 1.27 -3.73
N ARG A 117 9.04 0.47 -2.81
CA ARG A 117 9.66 -0.75 -2.30
C ARG A 117 8.73 -1.93 -2.56
N ARG A 118 9.25 -2.97 -3.16
CA ARG A 118 8.54 -4.24 -3.25
C ARG A 118 8.45 -4.88 -1.87
N ASP A 119 7.45 -5.71 -1.65
CA ASP A 119 7.28 -6.42 -0.38
C ASP A 119 7.13 -5.51 0.85
N ALA A 120 6.71 -4.28 0.66
CA ALA A 120 6.68 -3.24 1.68
C ALA A 120 5.26 -2.82 2.06
N LEU A 121 4.31 -3.77 2.04
CA LEU A 121 2.93 -3.51 2.41
C LEU A 121 2.75 -3.65 3.93
N VAL A 122 2.21 -2.62 4.56
CA VAL A 122 1.82 -2.60 5.97
C VAL A 122 0.30 -2.71 6.06
N ALA A 123 -0.21 -3.63 6.88
CA ALA A 123 -1.62 -3.67 7.26
C ALA A 123 -1.84 -2.79 8.49
N LEU A 124 -2.82 -1.90 8.44
CA LEU A 124 -3.19 -1.03 9.56
C LEU A 124 -4.62 -1.34 9.99
N VAL A 125 -4.84 -1.58 11.28
CA VAL A 125 -6.17 -1.72 11.86
C VAL A 125 -6.32 -0.70 12.99
N GLU A 126 -7.07 0.39 12.72
CA GLU A 126 -7.19 1.56 13.58
C GLU A 126 -8.54 2.23 13.31
N ASP A 127 -9.37 2.41 14.34
CA ASP A 127 -10.72 3.00 14.20
C ASP A 127 -10.72 4.54 14.17
N ASP A 128 -9.72 5.18 14.77
CA ASP A 128 -9.53 6.62 14.62
C ASP A 128 -9.12 6.95 13.19
N ALA A 129 -10.07 7.52 12.43
CA ALA A 129 -9.87 7.87 11.02
C ALA A 129 -8.68 8.81 10.80
N ALA A 130 -8.52 9.83 11.67
CA ALA A 130 -7.46 10.82 11.53
C ALA A 130 -6.08 10.19 11.81
N LEU A 131 -5.99 9.33 12.83
CA LEU A 131 -4.76 8.60 13.13
C LEU A 131 -4.42 7.61 12.00
N ALA A 132 -5.40 6.86 11.51
CA ALA A 132 -5.20 5.92 10.42
C ALA A 132 -4.72 6.61 9.14
N ASP A 133 -5.35 7.73 8.75
CA ASP A 133 -4.97 8.50 7.56
C ASP A 133 -3.54 9.08 7.72
N ASN A 134 -3.21 9.65 8.88
CA ASN A 134 -1.87 10.17 9.17
C ASN A 134 -0.78 9.08 9.15
N LEU A 135 -1.07 7.90 9.71
CA LEU A 135 -0.12 6.79 9.68
C LEU A 135 0.07 6.25 8.26
N CYS A 136 -1.00 6.12 7.48
CA CYS A 136 -0.90 5.72 6.08
C CYS A 136 -0.08 6.72 5.25
N GLU A 137 -0.25 8.02 5.46
CA GLU A 137 0.54 9.05 4.79
C GLU A 137 2.01 8.96 5.19
N ALA A 138 2.30 8.90 6.48
CA ALA A 138 3.66 8.78 6.99
C ALA A 138 4.39 7.51 6.49
N LEU A 139 3.70 6.38 6.38
CA LEU A 139 4.22 5.15 5.78
C LEU A 139 4.56 5.34 4.30
N ARG A 140 3.65 5.95 3.54
CA ARG A 140 3.83 6.21 2.09
C ARG A 140 4.99 7.14 1.82
N ASP A 141 5.21 8.13 2.66
CA ASP A 141 6.36 9.06 2.58
C ASP A 141 7.70 8.35 2.82
N GLN A 142 7.69 7.17 3.41
CA GLN A 142 8.86 6.29 3.53
C GLN A 142 8.91 5.18 2.46
N GLY A 143 8.00 5.21 1.47
CA GLY A 143 7.94 4.23 0.38
C GLY A 143 7.24 2.92 0.72
N PHE A 144 6.56 2.84 1.87
CA PHE A 144 5.72 1.70 2.23
C PHE A 144 4.32 1.82 1.62
N SER A 145 3.80 0.74 1.08
CA SER A 145 2.38 0.64 0.76
C SER A 145 1.59 0.40 2.04
N ALA A 146 0.34 0.89 2.10
CA ALA A 146 -0.51 0.68 3.26
C ALA A 146 -1.93 0.30 2.86
N VAL A 147 -2.49 -0.71 3.57
CA VAL A 147 -3.91 -1.03 3.56
C VAL A 147 -4.48 -0.82 4.96
N ALA A 148 -5.59 -0.10 5.07
CA ALA A 148 -6.17 0.24 6.37
C ALA A 148 -7.59 -0.31 6.53
N ALA A 149 -7.90 -0.77 7.75
CA ALA A 149 -9.22 -1.17 8.21
C ALA A 149 -9.59 -0.39 9.47
N ARG A 150 -10.86 -0.02 9.60
CA ARG A 150 -11.37 0.71 10.76
C ARG A 150 -12.23 -0.16 11.70
N SER A 151 -12.40 -1.42 11.34
CA SER A 151 -13.16 -2.41 12.10
C SER A 151 -12.67 -3.81 11.80
N ILE A 152 -13.10 -4.77 12.61
CA ILE A 152 -12.85 -6.20 12.34
C ILE A 152 -13.40 -6.59 10.97
N SER A 153 -14.63 -6.17 10.64
CA SER A 153 -15.26 -6.52 9.37
C SER A 153 -14.56 -5.92 8.16
N ASP A 154 -13.89 -4.76 8.31
CA ASP A 154 -13.07 -4.19 7.24
C ASP A 154 -11.77 -4.98 7.09
N ALA A 155 -11.13 -5.38 8.20
CA ALA A 155 -9.91 -6.19 8.17
C ALA A 155 -10.15 -7.59 7.55
N GLU A 156 -11.35 -8.15 7.70
CA GLU A 156 -11.75 -9.38 7.01
C GLU A 156 -11.81 -9.22 5.49
N ARG A 157 -12.01 -8.00 5.01
CA ARG A 157 -12.09 -7.67 3.57
C ARG A 157 -10.76 -7.31 2.93
N PHE A 158 -9.65 -7.33 3.68
CA PHE A 158 -8.35 -7.20 3.05
C PHE A 158 -8.23 -8.23 1.92
N GLY A 159 -7.96 -7.76 0.69
CA GLY A 159 -7.91 -8.58 -0.52
C GLY A 159 -6.77 -9.62 -0.50
N ASP A 160 -6.34 -10.05 -1.68
CA ASP A 160 -5.19 -10.97 -1.85
C ASP A 160 -3.87 -10.22 -1.60
N VAL A 161 -3.76 -9.57 -0.42
CA VAL A 161 -2.58 -8.79 -0.01
C VAL A 161 -1.64 -9.64 0.83
N LYS A 162 -0.35 -9.33 0.75
CA LYS A 162 0.69 -9.95 1.60
C LYS A 162 1.42 -8.86 2.39
N PRO A 163 0.89 -8.43 3.53
CA PRO A 163 1.61 -7.49 4.38
C PRO A 163 2.86 -8.14 4.97
N PHE A 164 3.92 -7.35 5.16
CA PHE A 164 5.10 -7.81 5.88
C PHE A 164 5.03 -7.49 7.37
N LEU A 165 4.15 -6.56 7.75
CA LEU A 165 3.97 -6.08 9.11
C LEU A 165 2.53 -5.59 9.28
N ALA A 166 1.97 -5.73 10.48
CA ALA A 166 0.73 -5.08 10.86
C ALA A 166 0.94 -4.07 12.00
N LEU A 167 0.25 -2.93 11.89
CA LEU A 167 0.03 -1.97 12.98
C LEU A 167 -1.42 -2.14 13.43
N VAL A 168 -1.64 -2.48 14.70
CA VAL A 168 -2.96 -2.90 15.17
C VAL A 168 -3.34 -2.16 16.43
N ASP A 169 -4.45 -1.39 16.41
CA ASP A 169 -5.06 -0.98 17.65
C ASP A 169 -5.69 -2.21 18.33
N ARG A 170 -5.44 -2.33 19.62
CA ARG A 170 -6.01 -3.40 20.43
C ARG A 170 -7.53 -3.35 20.49
N ARG A 171 -8.11 -2.14 20.40
CA ARG A 171 -9.54 -1.89 20.54
C ARG A 171 -10.11 -1.28 19.27
N VAL A 172 -10.70 -2.12 18.44
CA VAL A 172 -11.41 -1.69 17.24
C VAL A 172 -12.84 -2.23 17.24
N PRO A 173 -13.80 -1.53 16.60
CA PRO A 173 -15.17 -1.98 16.53
C PRO A 173 -15.34 -3.36 15.89
N GLY A 174 -16.30 -4.14 16.39
CA GLY A 174 -16.72 -5.42 15.80
C GLY A 174 -16.23 -6.67 16.55
N GLY A 175 -15.45 -6.50 17.62
CA GLY A 175 -14.97 -7.64 18.42
C GLY A 175 -14.45 -7.26 19.80
N PRO A 176 -14.10 -8.24 20.65
CA PRO A 176 -13.44 -8.01 21.92
C PRO A 176 -12.03 -7.45 21.74
N ASP A 177 -11.44 -6.97 22.85
CA ASP A 177 -10.06 -6.47 22.90
C ASP A 177 -9.08 -7.52 22.35
N GLY A 178 -8.29 -7.10 21.34
CA GLY A 178 -7.30 -7.97 20.69
C GLY A 178 -7.83 -8.86 19.55
N GLU A 179 -9.12 -8.82 19.23
CA GLU A 179 -9.68 -9.66 18.14
C GLU A 179 -9.03 -9.37 16.78
N ALA A 180 -8.71 -8.09 16.50
CA ALA A 180 -7.98 -7.73 15.26
C ALA A 180 -6.63 -8.44 15.17
N MET A 181 -5.90 -8.52 16.27
CA MET A 181 -4.61 -9.24 16.33
C MET A 181 -4.81 -10.74 16.07
N HIS A 182 -5.81 -11.35 16.66
CA HIS A 182 -6.14 -12.76 16.45
C HIS A 182 -6.60 -13.03 15.00
N LEU A 183 -7.41 -12.14 14.43
CA LEU A 183 -7.83 -12.23 13.03
C LEU A 183 -6.61 -12.23 12.10
N LEU A 184 -5.71 -11.27 12.27
CA LEU A 184 -4.51 -11.18 11.45
C LEU A 184 -3.57 -12.37 11.64
N SER A 185 -3.40 -12.87 12.88
CA SER A 185 -2.60 -14.08 13.15
C SER A 185 -3.19 -15.34 12.50
N ARG A 186 -4.51 -15.47 12.45
CA ARG A 186 -5.16 -16.59 11.74
C ARG A 186 -4.99 -16.50 10.24
N ARG A 187 -5.06 -15.28 9.69
CA ARG A 187 -4.97 -15.03 8.25
C ARG A 187 -3.54 -15.05 7.72
N PHE A 188 -2.61 -14.53 8.51
CA PHE A 188 -1.20 -14.38 8.21
C PHE A 188 -0.37 -14.87 9.40
N PRO A 189 -0.14 -16.20 9.54
CA PRO A 189 0.42 -16.79 10.76
C PRO A 189 1.78 -16.23 11.17
N ASP A 190 2.62 -15.86 10.22
CA ASP A 190 4.00 -15.37 10.47
C ASP A 190 4.12 -13.84 10.42
N LEU A 191 2.97 -13.13 10.37
CA LEU A 191 2.96 -11.68 10.25
C LEU A 191 3.36 -11.03 11.58
N PRO A 192 4.50 -10.30 11.64
CA PRO A 192 4.82 -9.49 12.80
C PRO A 192 3.76 -8.43 13.05
N GLN A 193 3.45 -8.18 14.32
CA GLN A 193 2.46 -7.18 14.70
C GLN A 193 3.05 -6.18 15.69
N ILE A 194 2.84 -4.91 15.44
CA ILE A 194 3.07 -3.80 16.37
C ILE A 194 1.72 -3.40 16.91
N VAL A 195 1.56 -3.46 18.23
CA VAL A 195 0.33 -3.07 18.90
C VAL A 195 0.37 -1.59 19.23
N ILE A 196 -0.65 -0.86 18.84
CA ILE A 196 -0.85 0.55 19.19
C ILE A 196 -2.04 0.60 20.15
N THR A 197 -1.88 1.16 21.34
CA THR A 197 -2.94 1.12 22.34
C THR A 197 -2.90 2.28 23.31
N ALA A 198 -4.07 2.77 23.73
CA ALA A 198 -4.18 3.71 24.85
C ALA A 198 -3.94 3.03 26.23
N PHE A 199 -3.95 1.68 26.28
CA PHE A 199 -3.86 0.89 27.51
C PHE A 199 -2.74 -0.14 27.40
N ALA A 200 -1.50 0.29 27.66
CA ALA A 200 -0.29 -0.55 27.54
C ALA A 200 -0.05 -1.44 28.78
N GLU A 201 -0.83 -1.26 29.87
CA GLU A 201 -0.65 -2.03 31.09
C GLU A 201 -0.87 -3.53 30.86
N GLY A 202 0.04 -4.35 31.34
CA GLY A 202 -0.05 -5.83 31.24
C GLY A 202 0.41 -6.45 29.93
N MET A 203 0.93 -5.69 28.96
CA MET A 203 1.39 -6.24 27.66
C MET A 203 2.89 -6.56 27.61
N GLY A 204 3.66 -6.23 28.62
CA GLY A 204 5.13 -6.45 28.64
C GLY A 204 5.58 -7.92 28.66
N GLU A 205 4.69 -8.87 28.91
CA GLU A 205 5.02 -10.30 29.02
C GLU A 205 4.88 -11.08 27.69
N SER A 206 4.26 -10.48 26.66
CA SER A 206 3.95 -11.21 25.40
C SER A 206 5.04 -11.16 24.32
N GLY A 207 6.14 -10.45 24.55
CA GLY A 207 7.19 -10.26 23.52
C GLY A 207 6.76 -9.41 22.32
N ALA A 208 5.54 -8.85 22.33
CA ALA A 208 5.03 -7.98 21.29
C ALA A 208 5.65 -6.57 21.37
N THR A 209 5.92 -5.96 20.24
CA THR A 209 6.29 -4.53 20.18
C THR A 209 5.03 -3.69 20.41
N VAL A 210 5.01 -2.87 21.46
CA VAL A 210 3.86 -2.07 21.86
C VAL A 210 4.19 -0.58 21.86
N PHE A 211 3.31 0.23 21.27
CA PHE A 211 3.33 1.69 21.33
C PHE A 211 2.11 2.20 22.09
N ALA A 212 2.35 2.88 23.22
CA ALA A 212 1.30 3.52 23.99
C ALA A 212 0.91 4.86 23.35
N LYS A 213 -0.40 5.09 23.16
CA LYS A 213 -0.93 6.39 22.71
C LYS A 213 -0.90 7.41 23.87
N PRO A 214 -0.40 8.65 23.64
CA PRO A 214 0.20 9.16 22.42
C PRO A 214 1.65 8.67 22.22
N PHE A 215 2.06 8.41 20.98
CA PHE A 215 3.39 7.95 20.63
C PHE A 215 4.08 8.86 19.61
N ASP A 216 5.39 8.75 19.49
CA ASP A 216 6.19 9.44 18.46
C ASP A 216 6.09 8.66 17.13
N THR A 217 5.51 9.29 16.10
CA THR A 217 5.36 8.67 14.77
C THR A 217 6.72 8.34 14.15
N GLY A 218 7.74 9.16 14.38
CA GLY A 218 9.09 8.89 13.88
C GLY A 218 9.71 7.65 14.50
N GLU A 219 9.47 7.38 15.79
CA GLU A 219 9.92 6.16 16.47
C GLU A 219 9.18 4.92 15.93
N LEU A 220 7.87 5.04 15.70
CA LEU A 220 7.09 3.99 15.07
C LEU A 220 7.63 3.66 13.67
N LEU A 221 7.87 4.66 12.82
CA LEU A 221 8.41 4.47 11.47
C LEU A 221 9.81 3.84 11.48
N ARG A 222 10.70 4.26 12.39
CA ARG A 222 12.02 3.61 12.59
C ARG A 222 11.86 2.13 12.95
N THR A 223 10.85 1.81 13.74
CA THR A 223 10.55 0.41 14.11
C THR A 223 10.03 -0.37 12.91
N VAL A 224 9.13 0.19 12.10
CA VAL A 224 8.67 -0.41 10.84
C VAL A 224 9.85 -0.68 9.90
N GLU A 225 10.73 0.31 9.72
CA GLU A 225 11.95 0.18 8.88
C GLU A 225 12.85 -0.97 9.37
N ARG A 226 13.04 -1.10 10.69
CA ARG A 226 13.83 -2.19 11.27
C ARG A 226 13.23 -3.57 10.96
N PHE A 227 11.90 -3.74 11.06
CA PHE A 227 11.24 -4.99 10.68
C PHE A 227 11.43 -5.29 9.20
N TYR A 228 11.33 -4.27 8.34
CA TYR A 228 11.54 -4.44 6.91
C TYR A 228 12.96 -4.89 6.58
N GLN A 229 13.97 -4.28 7.19
CA GLN A 229 15.38 -4.62 6.97
C GLN A 229 15.72 -6.02 7.50
N GLN A 230 15.18 -6.43 8.65
CA GLN A 230 15.40 -7.76 9.21
C GLN A 230 14.86 -8.89 8.32
N ARG A 231 13.79 -8.64 7.58
CA ARG A 231 13.22 -9.59 6.63
C ARG A 231 14.06 -9.74 5.37
N SER A 232 14.71 -8.66 4.95
CA SER A 232 15.53 -8.61 3.72
C SER A 232 16.98 -9.08 3.95
N ALA A 233 17.35 -9.42 5.18
CA ALA A 233 18.67 -10.00 5.48
C ALA A 233 18.70 -11.47 5.03
N PRO A 234 19.73 -11.89 4.25
CA PRO A 234 19.87 -13.25 3.73
C PRO A 234 20.10 -14.30 4.84
#